data_e40bf7c8cedaaa7ea77e1364f8d82111
#
_entry.id   e40bf7c8cedaaa7ea77e1364f8d82111
#
_cell.length_a   1.000
_cell.length_b   1.000
_cell.length_c   1.000
_cell.angle_alpha   90.00
_cell.angle_beta   90.00
_cell.angle_gamma   90.00
#
_symmetry.space_group_name_H-M   'P 1'
#
loop_
_entity.id
_entity.type
_entity.pdbx_description
1 polymer ?
#
loop_
_entity_poly.entity_id
_entity_poly.type
_entity_poly.pdbx_seq_one_letter_code
_entity_poly.pdbx_strand_id
1 'polypeptide(L)' 'MKQQTKTFEVFTITQAARLFGYKSTKTLYRLLNSGKLDEYIVESVSGRIFLQLEPQGCIPLGDKIRKSIQRRIYNVL' A
#
# COMPACT_ATOMS: atom_id res chain seq x y z
N MET A 1 -13.55 22.54 -9.89
CA MET A 1 -13.29 22.33 -9.58
C MET A 1 -12.62 21.63 -9.29
N LYS A 2 -12.66 21.55 -9.24
CA LYS A 2 -12.19 21.11 -8.79
C LYS A 2 -11.53 20.18 -8.85
N GLN A 3 -11.41 19.87 -9.11
CA GLN A 3 -10.91 19.21 -9.04
C GLN A 3 -10.10 18.61 -8.89
N GLN A 4 -9.97 18.68 -9.02
CA GLN A 4 -9.27 18.31 -8.85
C GLN A 4 -8.68 17.77 -8.29
N THR A 5 -8.84 18.08 -8.11
CA THR A 5 -8.38 17.58 -7.35
C THR A 5 -8.06 16.35 -7.23
N LYS A 6 -7.89 15.90 -7.75
CA LYS A 6 -7.53 14.82 -7.53
C LYS A 6 -6.25 14.61 -7.34
N THR A 7 -5.81 14.99 -6.49
CA THR A 7 -4.49 14.75 -6.13
C THR A 7 -4.37 13.37 -5.71
N PHE A 8 -3.46 12.68 -6.25
CA PHE A 8 -3.14 11.38 -5.75
C PHE A 8 -2.34 11.56 -4.52
N GLU A 9 -2.82 11.06 -3.42
CA GLU A 9 -2.00 11.01 -2.24
C GLU A 9 -1.13 9.78 -2.31
N VAL A 10 0.16 10.00 -2.47
CA VAL A 10 1.10 8.89 -2.54
C VAL A 10 2.04 9.00 -1.36
N PHE A 11 2.50 7.85 -0.90
CA PHE A 11 3.34 7.74 0.28
C PHE A 11 4.55 6.89 -0.04
N THR A 12 5.68 7.26 0.54
CA THR A 12 6.83 6.37 0.46
C THR A 12 6.51 5.11 1.26
N ILE A 13 7.32 4.07 1.05
CA ILE A 13 7.10 2.85 1.77
C ILE A 13 7.24 3.06 3.27
N THR A 14 8.20 3.88 3.68
CA THR A 14 8.38 4.19 5.09
C THR A 14 7.18 4.94 5.65
N GLN A 15 6.66 5.90 4.91
CA GLN A 15 5.50 6.65 5.35
C GLN A 15 4.28 5.76 5.47
N ALA A 16 4.10 4.86 4.50
CA ALA A 16 2.97 3.95 4.54
C ALA A 16 3.07 3.01 5.73
N ALA A 17 4.27 2.52 6.02
CA ALA A 17 4.45 1.64 7.16
C ALA A 17 4.04 2.35 8.45
N ARG A 18 4.45 3.59 8.61
CA ARG A 18 4.07 4.36 9.79
C ARG A 18 2.57 4.59 9.85
N LEU A 19 2.00 4.92 8.71
CA LEU A 19 0.56 5.19 8.66
C LEU A 19 -0.24 4.00 9.15
N PHE A 20 0.21 2.80 8.84
CA PHE A 20 -0.52 1.59 9.22
C PHE A 20 0.00 0.98 10.51
N GLY A 21 0.90 1.66 11.21
CA GLY A 21 1.31 1.22 12.52
C GLY A 21 2.42 0.20 12.55
N TYR A 22 3.14 0.01 11.48
CA TYR A 22 4.24 -0.93 11.45
C TYR A 22 5.52 -0.26 11.93
N LYS A 23 6.32 -0.99 12.67
CA LYS A 23 7.57 -0.47 13.16
C LYS A 23 8.68 -0.54 12.13
N SER A 24 8.53 -1.39 11.13
CA SER A 24 9.52 -1.49 10.08
C SER A 24 8.82 -1.65 8.76
N THR A 25 9.58 -1.54 7.69
CA THR A 25 9.02 -1.66 6.35
C THR A 25 9.02 -3.09 5.83
N LYS A 26 9.45 -4.04 6.64
CA LYS A 26 9.60 -5.41 6.18
C LYS A 26 8.30 -6.02 5.65
N THR A 27 7.22 -5.81 6.36
CA THR A 27 5.94 -6.37 5.95
C THR A 27 5.53 -5.83 4.58
N LEU A 28 5.68 -4.52 4.39
CA LEU A 28 5.31 -3.92 3.12
C LEU A 28 6.20 -4.40 1.99
N TYR A 29 7.51 -4.49 2.22
CA TYR A 29 8.40 -4.98 1.18
C TYR A 29 8.09 -6.42 0.83
N ARG A 30 7.74 -7.23 1.81
CA ARG A 30 7.36 -8.60 1.55
C ARG A 30 6.13 -8.67 0.66
N LEU A 31 5.14 -7.85 0.93
CA LEU A 31 3.94 -7.83 0.11
C LEU A 31 4.23 -7.28 -1.28
N LEU A 32 5.09 -6.27 -1.37
CA LEU A 32 5.46 -5.73 -2.66
C LEU A 32 6.18 -6.78 -3.50
N ASN A 33 7.09 -7.51 -2.89
CA ASN A 33 7.84 -8.52 -3.62
C ASN A 33 6.97 -9.67 -4.08
N SER A 34 5.89 -9.93 -3.37
CA SER A 34 4.97 -11.00 -3.75
C SER A 34 4.00 -10.59 -4.84
N GLY A 35 4.00 -9.31 -5.20
CA GLY A 35 3.09 -8.81 -6.21
C GLY A 35 1.70 -8.48 -5.72
N LYS A 36 1.46 -8.60 -4.44
CA LYS A 36 0.11 -8.39 -3.90
C LYS A 36 -0.31 -6.93 -3.87
N LEU A 37 0.64 -6.02 -3.92
CA LEU A 37 0.33 -4.60 -3.88
C LEU A 37 0.60 -3.90 -5.20
N ASP A 38 0.68 -4.64 -6.29
CA ASP A 38 1.04 -4.06 -7.58
C ASP A 38 0.10 -2.93 -7.99
N GLU A 39 -1.19 -3.07 -7.70
CA GLU A 39 -2.15 -2.05 -8.11
C GLU A 39 -1.98 -0.74 -7.34
N TYR A 40 -1.24 -0.78 -6.25
CA TYR A 40 -1.05 0.40 -5.40
C TYR A 40 0.26 1.10 -5.65
N ILE A 41 1.09 0.55 -6.52
CA ILE A 41 2.41 1.10 -6.77
C ILE A 41 2.33 2.24 -7.77
N VAL A 42 2.97 3.35 -7.44
CA VAL A 42 3.12 4.48 -8.34
C VAL A 42 4.61 4.73 -8.48
N GLU A 43 5.10 4.63 -9.69
CA GLU A 43 6.51 4.84 -9.96
C GLU A 43 6.75 6.27 -10.37
N SER A 44 7.71 6.92 -9.74
CA SER A 44 8.06 8.28 -10.12
C SER A 44 9.05 8.26 -11.27
N VAL A 45 9.27 9.45 -11.82
CA VAL A 45 10.22 9.58 -12.92
C VAL A 45 11.62 9.16 -12.51
N SER A 46 11.95 9.34 -11.26
CA SER A 46 13.27 8.99 -10.76
C SER A 46 13.42 7.52 -10.43
N GLY A 47 12.36 6.74 -10.61
CA GLY A 47 12.41 5.33 -10.32
C GLY A 47 12.06 4.98 -8.90
N ARG A 48 11.68 5.95 -8.10
CA ARG A 48 11.27 5.68 -6.74
C ARG A 48 9.87 5.09 -6.71
N ILE A 49 9.64 4.24 -5.75
CA ILE A 49 8.34 3.59 -5.59
C ILE A 49 7.55 4.30 -4.50
N PHE A 50 6.34 4.67 -4.85
CA PHE A 50 5.39 5.23 -3.90
C PHE A 50 4.17 4.35 -3.88
N LEU A 51 3.39 4.44 -2.82
CA LEU A 51 2.15 3.71 -2.70
C LEU A 51 0.97 4.67 -2.69
N GLN A 52 -0.04 4.33 -3.46
CA GLN A 52 -1.28 5.07 -3.50
C GLN A 52 -2.29 4.37 -2.60
N LEU A 53 -2.97 5.14 -1.75
CA LEU A 53 -3.83 4.51 -0.75
C LEU A 53 -5.12 3.96 -1.31
N GLU A 54 -5.72 4.66 -2.27
CA GLU A 54 -7.02 4.26 -2.78
C GLU A 54 -7.09 4.41 -4.28
N PRO A 55 -6.38 3.55 -5.01
CA PRO A 55 -6.49 3.62 -6.47
C PRO A 55 -7.88 3.22 -6.91
N GLN A 56 -8.29 3.81 -8.01
CA GLN A 56 -9.62 3.57 -8.52
C GLN A 56 -9.81 2.09 -8.84
N GLY A 57 -10.93 1.55 -8.40
CA GLY A 57 -11.23 0.16 -8.67
C GLY A 57 -10.61 -0.83 -7.70
N CYS A 58 -9.90 -0.34 -6.69
CA CYS A 58 -9.26 -1.20 -5.72
C CYS A 58 -9.78 -0.89 -4.33
N ILE A 59 -9.73 -1.88 -3.45
CA ILE A 59 -10.04 -1.61 -2.05
C ILE A 59 -8.91 -0.76 -1.47
N PRO A 60 -9.18 -0.03 -0.39
CA PRO A 60 -8.12 0.79 0.22
C PRO A 60 -6.91 -0.04 0.59
N LEU A 61 -5.73 0.56 0.48
CA LEU A 61 -4.48 -0.15 0.73
C LEU A 61 -4.45 -0.77 2.12
N GLY A 62 -4.93 -0.05 3.11
CA GLY A 62 -4.94 -0.60 4.47
C GLY A 62 -5.74 -1.89 4.56
N ASP A 63 -6.87 -1.94 3.87
CA ASP A 63 -7.68 -3.15 3.87
C ASP A 63 -6.99 -4.27 3.13
N LYS A 64 -6.31 -3.94 2.05
CA LYS A 64 -5.58 -4.96 1.29
C LYS A 64 -4.49 -5.58 2.14
N ILE A 65 -3.75 -4.74 2.86
CA ILE A 65 -2.69 -5.24 3.73
C ILE A 65 -3.28 -6.12 4.82
N ARG A 66 -4.36 -5.66 5.43
CA ARG A 66 -4.99 -6.39 6.51
C ARG A 66 -5.47 -7.76 6.05
N LYS A 67 -6.07 -7.82 4.88
CA LYS A 67 -6.53 -9.09 4.34
C LYS A 67 -5.37 -10.05 4.10
N SER A 68 -4.27 -9.53 3.60
CA SER A 68 -3.12 -10.37 3.32
C SER A 68 -2.55 -10.97 4.60
N ILE A 69 -2.62 -10.23 5.69
CA ILE A 69 -2.10 -10.71 6.96
C ILE A 69 -3.09 -11.62 7.67
N GLN A 70 -4.37 -11.29 7.58
CA GLN A 70 -5.40 -12.07 8.27
C GLN A 70 -5.45 -13.50 7.80
N ARG A 71 -5.10 -13.76 6.56
CA ARG A 71 -5.10 -15.13 6.08
C ARG A 71 -4.22 -16.01 6.93
N ARG A 72 -3.11 -15.48 7.38
CA ARG A 72 -2.21 -16.26 8.22
C ARG A 72 -2.83 -16.54 9.56
N ILE A 73 -3.55 -15.59 10.09
CA ILE A 73 -4.19 -15.75 11.39
C ILE A 73 -5.22 -16.86 11.31
N TYR A 74 -6.00 -16.87 10.25
CA TYR A 74 -7.00 -17.92 10.09
C TYR A 74 -6.35 -19.28 10.00
N ASN A 75 -5.23 -19.38 9.35
CA ASN A 75 -4.57 -20.66 9.21
C ASN A 75 -4.07 -21.19 10.52
N VAL A 76 -3.80 -20.33 11.44
CA VAL A 76 -3.33 -20.74 12.75
C VAL A 76 -4.45 -21.38 13.56
N LEU A 77 -5.65 -20.92 13.33
CA LEU A 77 -6.79 -21.49 14.04
C LEU A 77 -7.15 -22.86 13.50
#